data_4fc2f1ce0d9a634f9e3a70d3ab19d942
#
_entry.id   4fc2f1ce0d9a634f9e3a70d3ab19d942
#
_cell.length_a   1.000
_cell.length_b   1.000
_cell.length_c   1.000
_cell.angle_alpha   90.00
_cell.angle_beta   90.00
_cell.angle_gamma   90.00
#
_symmetry.space_group_name_H-M   'P 1'
#
loop_
_entity.id
_entity.type
_entity.pdbx_description
1 polymer ?
#
loop_
_entity_poly.entity_id
_entity_poly.type
_entity_poly.pdbx_seq_one_letter_code
_entity_poly.pdbx_strand_id
1 'polypeptide(L)'
;FAGDNRPLNSNELDTDIKEIIDQYKRAASIQIEDVSSPLNQGMFYLESQLEEFIIENWDSTELGQKYDLIKEDGELVSQQYHTDVGIIDILAKDKVNNNHVVIELKKGQTSDKTVGQLTKYMGWIKKHKNDDKVKGIIIAGKYDEKLFYAAKMVPNAEVFLYEVLFRLKEFK
;
A
#
# COMPACT_ATOMS: atom_id res chain seq x y z
N PHE A 1 -13.82 9.11 -45.04
CA PHE A 1 -14.13 8.18 -43.95
C PHE A 1 -15.04 8.93 -42.99
N ALA A 2 -16.37 8.65 -43.06
CA ALA A 2 -17.35 9.19 -42.12
C ALA A 2 -17.32 8.32 -40.86
N GLY A 3 -16.83 8.85 -39.75
CA GLY A 3 -16.93 8.20 -38.44
C GLY A 3 -18.38 8.18 -37.99
N ASP A 4 -18.87 7.00 -37.63
CA ASP A 4 -20.23 6.80 -37.10
C ASP A 4 -20.29 7.42 -35.69
N ASN A 5 -20.93 8.61 -35.63
CA ASN A 5 -21.11 9.42 -34.40
C ASN A 5 -22.40 9.06 -33.68
N ARG A 6 -22.71 7.77 -33.51
CA ARG A 6 -23.86 7.36 -32.68
C ARG A 6 -23.50 7.50 -31.20
N PRO A 7 -24.34 8.08 -30.36
CA PRO A 7 -24.15 8.04 -28.92
C PRO A 7 -24.24 6.57 -28.45
N LEU A 8 -23.21 6.09 -27.75
CA LEU A 8 -23.19 4.78 -27.10
C LEU A 8 -24.37 4.68 -26.13
N ASN A 9 -25.12 3.59 -26.18
CA ASN A 9 -26.16 3.37 -25.18
C ASN A 9 -25.53 2.95 -23.86
N SER A 10 -26.23 3.11 -22.74
CA SER A 10 -25.71 2.81 -21.40
C SER A 10 -25.27 1.35 -21.22
N ASN A 11 -25.87 0.42 -21.97
CA ASN A 11 -25.51 -1.00 -21.87
C ASN A 11 -24.18 -1.32 -22.60
N GLU A 12 -23.87 -0.60 -23.69
CA GLU A 12 -22.57 -0.73 -24.38
C GLU A 12 -21.45 -0.13 -23.53
N LEU A 13 -21.69 1.01 -22.89
CA LEU A 13 -20.74 1.64 -21.96
C LEU A 13 -20.42 0.72 -20.76
N ASP A 14 -21.45 0.08 -20.18
CA ASP A 14 -21.28 -0.88 -19.08
C ASP A 14 -20.50 -2.13 -19.50
N THR A 15 -20.64 -2.55 -20.74
CA THR A 15 -19.88 -3.70 -21.28
C THR A 15 -18.42 -3.36 -21.47
N ASP A 16 -18.12 -2.22 -22.06
CA ASP A 16 -16.75 -1.73 -22.26
C ASP A 16 -16.01 -1.51 -20.94
N ILE A 17 -16.70 -0.92 -19.95
CA ILE A 17 -16.14 -0.73 -18.60
C ILE A 17 -15.84 -2.09 -17.93
N LYS A 18 -16.73 -3.06 -18.07
CA LYS A 18 -16.49 -4.41 -17.53
C LYS A 18 -15.32 -5.10 -18.20
N GLU A 19 -15.17 -4.98 -19.52
CA GLU A 19 -14.03 -5.56 -20.23
C GLU A 19 -12.71 -4.92 -19.84
N ILE A 20 -12.67 -3.60 -19.64
CA ILE A 20 -11.49 -2.89 -19.14
C ILE A 20 -11.16 -3.34 -17.72
N ILE A 21 -12.14 -3.45 -16.83
CA ILE A 21 -11.95 -3.96 -15.48
C ILE A 21 -11.43 -5.40 -15.49
N ASP A 22 -11.95 -6.26 -16.34
CA ASP A 22 -11.52 -7.65 -16.44
C ASP A 22 -10.13 -7.80 -17.06
N GLN A 23 -9.75 -6.92 -18.00
CA GLN A 23 -8.36 -6.84 -18.48
C GLN A 23 -7.39 -6.42 -17.38
N TYR A 24 -7.76 -5.40 -16.60
CA TYR A 24 -6.97 -4.97 -15.42
C TYR A 24 -6.83 -6.07 -14.37
N LYS A 25 -7.93 -6.81 -14.11
CA LYS A 25 -7.92 -7.96 -13.18
C LYS A 25 -6.96 -9.06 -13.64
N ARG A 26 -6.96 -9.38 -14.95
CA ARG A 26 -6.09 -10.41 -15.52
C ARG A 26 -4.62 -10.00 -15.55
N ALA A 27 -4.33 -8.73 -15.86
CA ALA A 27 -2.97 -8.21 -15.93
C ALA A 27 -2.28 -8.12 -14.55
N ALA A 28 -3.05 -7.91 -13.49
CA ALA A 28 -2.52 -7.63 -12.15
C ALA A 28 -2.57 -8.83 -11.20
N SER A 29 -3.14 -9.99 -11.59
CA SER A 29 -3.39 -11.15 -10.68
C SER A 29 -4.11 -10.76 -9.38
N ILE A 30 -4.96 -9.74 -9.43
CA ILE A 30 -5.58 -9.11 -8.27
C ILE A 30 -6.93 -9.77 -8.01
N GLN A 31 -7.10 -10.37 -6.85
CA GLN A 31 -8.42 -10.70 -6.32
C GLN A 31 -9.08 -9.39 -5.86
N ILE A 32 -10.03 -8.89 -6.65
CA ILE A 32 -10.88 -7.78 -6.23
C ILE A 32 -11.99 -8.38 -5.37
N GLU A 33 -11.85 -8.28 -4.07
CA GLU A 33 -12.94 -8.54 -3.14
C GLU A 33 -13.92 -7.36 -3.19
N ASP A 34 -15.11 -7.65 -3.67
CA ASP A 34 -16.38 -6.92 -3.61
C ASP A 34 -16.37 -5.39 -3.76
N VAL A 35 -16.65 -4.92 -4.99
CA VAL A 35 -16.78 -3.49 -5.38
C VAL A 35 -18.15 -2.89 -4.99
N SER A 36 -19.01 -3.59 -4.23
CA SER A 36 -20.42 -3.23 -4.05
C SER A 36 -20.73 -2.23 -2.92
N SER A 37 -19.72 -1.57 -2.29
CA SER A 37 -19.99 -0.61 -1.23
C SER A 37 -19.83 0.84 -1.70
N PRO A 38 -20.89 1.67 -1.67
CA PRO A 38 -20.82 3.10 -2.01
C PRO A 38 -19.96 3.95 -1.05
N LEU A 39 -19.49 3.38 0.05
CA LEU A 39 -18.75 4.06 1.12
C LEU A 39 -17.23 4.09 0.91
N ASN A 40 -16.72 3.55 -0.20
CA ASN A 40 -15.29 3.57 -0.53
C ASN A 40 -14.86 4.81 -1.34
N GLN A 41 -15.63 5.89 -1.29
CA GLN A 41 -15.21 7.17 -1.86
C GLN A 41 -14.03 7.70 -1.07
N GLY A 42 -12.85 7.67 -1.68
CA GLY A 42 -11.60 8.16 -1.09
C GLY A 42 -10.60 7.08 -0.68
N MET A 43 -10.84 5.81 -1.00
CA MET A 43 -9.85 4.74 -0.84
C MET A 43 -9.13 4.46 -2.16
N PHE A 44 -7.85 4.12 -2.07
CA PHE A 44 -7.12 3.62 -3.25
C PHE A 44 -7.69 2.28 -3.70
N TYR A 45 -7.88 2.12 -5.01
CA TYR A 45 -8.41 0.87 -5.58
C TYR A 45 -7.40 -0.28 -5.49
N LEU A 46 -6.11 0.04 -5.55
CA LEU A 46 -5.01 -0.92 -5.51
C LEU A 46 -4.03 -0.56 -4.39
N GLU A 47 -3.42 -1.57 -3.78
CA GLU A 47 -2.34 -1.36 -2.81
C GLU A 47 -1.14 -0.67 -3.47
N SER A 48 -0.86 -0.98 -4.75
CA SER A 48 0.19 -0.30 -5.52
C SER A 48 -0.03 1.21 -5.69
N GLN A 49 -1.28 1.65 -5.85
CA GLN A 49 -1.59 3.09 -5.93
C GLN A 49 -1.36 3.80 -4.59
N LEU A 50 -1.70 3.13 -3.48
CA LEU A 50 -1.40 3.63 -2.14
C LEU A 50 0.11 3.72 -1.93
N GLU A 51 0.84 2.70 -2.36
CA GLU A 51 2.29 2.65 -2.26
C GLU A 51 2.95 3.78 -3.05
N GLU A 52 2.61 3.94 -4.35
CA GLU A 52 3.10 5.04 -5.19
C GLU A 52 2.80 6.40 -4.55
N PHE A 53 1.56 6.61 -4.10
CA PHE A 53 1.18 7.87 -3.45
C PHE A 53 2.00 8.16 -2.19
N ILE A 54 2.27 7.15 -1.36
CA ILE A 54 3.09 7.31 -0.16
C ILE A 54 4.54 7.63 -0.54
N ILE A 55 5.12 6.94 -1.51
CA ILE A 55 6.50 7.17 -1.96
C ILE A 55 6.65 8.57 -2.56
N GLU A 56 5.75 9.00 -3.46
CA GLU A 56 5.79 10.32 -4.10
C GLU A 56 5.63 11.46 -3.10
N ASN A 57 4.86 11.24 -2.04
CA ASN A 57 4.59 12.24 -1.01
C ASN A 57 5.34 11.98 0.30
N TRP A 58 6.38 11.14 0.28
CA TRP A 58 7.07 10.64 1.47
C TRP A 58 7.41 11.73 2.48
N ASP A 59 8.11 12.77 2.04
CA ASP A 59 8.57 13.86 2.90
C ASP A 59 7.44 14.67 3.54
N SER A 60 6.23 14.60 2.96
CA SER A 60 5.02 15.25 3.48
C SER A 60 4.25 14.39 4.46
N THR A 61 4.62 13.13 4.62
CA THR A 61 3.97 12.18 5.55
C THR A 61 4.62 12.21 6.94
N GLU A 62 3.89 11.76 7.93
CA GLU A 62 4.46 11.52 9.27
C GLU A 62 5.60 10.48 9.25
N LEU A 63 5.56 9.56 8.29
CA LEU A 63 6.62 8.57 8.10
C LEU A 63 7.89 9.24 7.61
N GLY A 64 7.81 10.09 6.59
CA GLY A 64 8.95 10.79 6.03
C GLY A 64 9.62 11.77 7.00
N GLN A 65 8.89 12.23 8.04
CA GLN A 65 9.50 12.99 9.12
C GLN A 65 10.40 12.14 10.03
N LYS A 66 10.09 10.85 10.18
CA LYS A 66 10.78 9.92 11.10
C LYS A 66 11.76 8.99 10.39
N TYR A 67 11.50 8.66 9.14
CA TYR A 67 12.22 7.64 8.39
C TYR A 67 12.70 8.16 7.04
N ASP A 68 13.82 7.63 6.57
CA ASP A 68 14.37 7.88 5.25
C ASP A 68 14.12 6.70 4.32
N LEU A 69 13.78 6.99 3.06
CA LEU A 69 13.80 6.00 2.00
C LEU A 69 15.25 5.62 1.67
N ILE A 70 15.49 4.34 1.42
CA ILE A 70 16.82 3.80 1.12
C ILE A 70 17.12 4.05 -0.35
N LYS A 71 18.31 4.59 -0.60
CA LYS A 71 18.88 4.75 -1.94
C LYS A 71 20.21 4.02 -2.02
N GLU A 72 20.42 3.30 -3.09
CA GLU A 72 21.70 2.66 -3.42
C GLU A 72 22.15 3.22 -4.78
N ASP A 73 23.38 3.72 -4.85
CA ASP A 73 23.95 4.37 -6.04
C ASP A 73 23.09 5.52 -6.62
N GLY A 74 22.29 6.18 -5.76
CA GLY A 74 21.37 7.26 -6.12
C GLY A 74 19.98 6.80 -6.55
N GLU A 75 19.76 5.53 -6.76
CA GLU A 75 18.48 4.94 -7.12
C GLU A 75 17.67 4.53 -5.88
N LEU A 76 16.35 4.71 -5.94
CA LEU A 76 15.43 4.33 -4.88
C LEU A 76 15.29 2.79 -4.86
N VAL A 77 15.67 2.17 -3.76
CA VAL A 77 15.53 0.71 -3.56
C VAL A 77 14.53 0.35 -2.47
N SER A 78 13.91 1.35 -1.84
CA SER A 78 12.93 1.17 -0.76
C SER A 78 11.66 0.48 -1.19
N GLN A 79 11.18 0.80 -2.39
CA GLN A 79 9.89 0.35 -2.92
C GLN A 79 10.00 -1.07 -3.46
N GLN A 80 9.02 -1.93 -3.14
CA GLN A 80 8.98 -3.33 -3.59
C GLN A 80 10.33 -4.03 -3.36
N TYR A 81 10.84 -3.94 -2.13
CA TYR A 81 12.16 -4.46 -1.79
C TYR A 81 12.19 -5.99 -1.84
N HIS A 82 12.96 -6.54 -2.76
CA HIS A 82 13.04 -7.99 -3.01
C HIS A 82 13.85 -8.73 -1.95
N THR A 83 13.27 -9.82 -1.45
CA THR A 83 13.94 -10.78 -0.55
C THR A 83 13.70 -12.21 -1.05
N ASP A 84 14.46 -13.18 -0.55
CA ASP A 84 14.25 -14.60 -0.86
C ASP A 84 12.99 -15.20 -0.21
N VAL A 85 12.32 -14.45 0.68
CA VAL A 85 11.06 -14.85 1.33
C VAL A 85 9.86 -14.05 0.84
N GLY A 86 10.03 -13.18 -0.15
CA GLY A 86 9.00 -12.36 -0.77
C GLY A 86 9.40 -10.89 -0.92
N ILE A 87 8.43 -10.04 -1.19
CA ILE A 87 8.65 -8.62 -1.48
C ILE A 87 8.10 -7.81 -0.31
N ILE A 88 8.91 -6.88 0.20
CA ILE A 88 8.51 -5.90 1.21
C ILE A 88 7.95 -4.68 0.46
N ASP A 89 6.75 -4.22 0.81
CA ASP A 89 6.14 -3.09 0.11
C ASP A 89 7.04 -1.84 0.20
N ILE A 90 7.45 -1.44 1.41
CA ILE A 90 8.41 -0.35 1.59
C ILE A 90 9.42 -0.73 2.68
N LEU A 91 10.70 -0.61 2.36
CA LEU A 91 11.79 -0.73 3.34
C LEU A 91 12.41 0.66 3.57
N ALA A 92 12.45 1.12 4.80
CA ALA A 92 12.96 2.42 5.17
C ALA A 92 14.02 2.32 6.30
N LYS A 93 14.61 3.44 6.68
CA LYS A 93 15.52 3.57 7.80
C LYS A 93 15.10 4.65 8.77
N ASP A 94 15.20 4.37 10.05
CA ASP A 94 14.97 5.34 11.12
C ASP A 94 16.07 6.42 11.12
N LYS A 95 15.67 7.70 11.07
CA LYS A 95 16.60 8.84 10.98
C LYS A 95 17.49 9.01 12.21
N VAL A 96 17.05 8.50 13.37
CA VAL A 96 17.74 8.70 14.63
C VAL A 96 18.77 7.59 14.88
N ASN A 97 18.37 6.35 14.67
CA ASN A 97 19.18 5.18 15.06
C ASN A 97 19.63 4.32 13.88
N ASN A 98 19.20 4.68 12.65
CA ASN A 98 19.54 3.98 11.41
C ASN A 98 19.08 2.51 11.33
N ASN A 99 18.17 2.09 12.22
CA ASN A 99 17.56 0.75 12.15
C ASN A 99 16.58 0.67 10.97
N HIS A 100 16.41 -0.54 10.43
CA HIS A 100 15.46 -0.76 9.35
C HIS A 100 14.03 -0.72 9.84
N VAL A 101 13.16 -0.25 8.94
CA VAL A 101 11.72 -0.17 9.16
C VAL A 101 11.03 -0.89 7.99
N VAL A 102 10.38 -1.99 8.29
CA VAL A 102 9.57 -2.76 7.33
C VAL A 102 8.16 -2.20 7.35
N ILE A 103 7.65 -1.80 6.20
CA ILE A 103 6.30 -1.24 6.07
C ILE A 103 5.49 -2.13 5.14
N GLU A 104 4.34 -2.57 5.62
CA GLU A 104 3.36 -3.38 4.90
C GLU A 104 2.08 -2.59 4.69
N LEU A 105 1.57 -2.54 3.47
CA LEU A 105 0.40 -1.77 3.07
C LEU A 105 -0.82 -2.67 2.91
N LYS A 106 -1.99 -2.22 3.37
CA LYS A 106 -3.27 -2.89 3.18
C LYS A 106 -4.37 -1.89 2.90
N LYS A 107 -4.93 -1.92 1.71
CA LYS A 107 -6.00 -0.98 1.31
C LYS A 107 -7.33 -1.24 2.03
N GLY A 108 -7.63 -2.48 2.33
CA GLY A 108 -8.93 -2.92 2.83
C GLY A 108 -8.88 -3.44 4.27
N GLN A 109 -9.76 -4.41 4.53
CA GLN A 109 -9.79 -5.11 5.80
C GLN A 109 -8.53 -5.96 5.94
N THR A 110 -7.83 -5.75 7.03
CA THR A 110 -6.62 -6.49 7.38
C THR A 110 -6.98 -7.74 8.18
N SER A 111 -6.04 -8.65 8.28
CA SER A 111 -6.18 -9.85 9.09
C SER A 111 -4.90 -10.14 9.85
N ASP A 112 -4.96 -11.11 10.74
CA ASP A 112 -3.80 -11.72 11.42
C ASP A 112 -2.70 -12.18 10.44
N LYS A 113 -3.06 -12.55 9.20
CA LYS A 113 -2.10 -12.89 8.13
C LYS A 113 -1.15 -11.73 7.81
N THR A 114 -1.63 -10.48 7.89
CA THR A 114 -0.79 -9.29 7.67
C THR A 114 0.31 -9.18 8.71
N VAL A 115 0.01 -9.48 9.97
CA VAL A 115 1.02 -9.51 11.04
C VAL A 115 2.04 -10.63 10.80
N GLY A 116 1.59 -11.80 10.33
CA GLY A 116 2.46 -12.90 9.94
C GLY A 116 3.41 -12.51 8.80
N GLN A 117 2.92 -11.76 7.81
CA GLN A 117 3.72 -11.24 6.70
C GLN A 117 4.77 -10.23 7.19
N LEU A 118 4.34 -9.24 7.98
CA LEU A 118 5.24 -8.25 8.59
C LEU A 118 6.35 -8.93 9.40
N THR A 119 6.00 -9.83 10.30
CA THR A 119 6.97 -10.52 11.17
C THR A 119 7.94 -11.40 10.40
N LYS A 120 7.51 -12.05 9.32
CA LYS A 120 8.37 -12.78 8.39
C LYS A 120 9.46 -11.87 7.82
N TYR A 121 9.08 -10.68 7.34
CA TYR A 121 10.04 -9.72 6.78
C TYR A 121 10.94 -9.09 7.84
N MET A 122 10.40 -8.75 9.01
CA MET A 122 11.23 -8.28 10.14
C MET A 122 12.28 -9.33 10.53
N GLY A 123 11.89 -10.62 10.58
CA GLY A 123 12.81 -11.72 10.85
C GLY A 123 13.89 -11.85 9.78
N TRP A 124 13.53 -11.65 8.52
CA TRP A 124 14.48 -11.66 7.41
C TRP A 124 15.50 -10.51 7.52
N ILE A 125 15.04 -9.28 7.76
CA ILE A 125 15.90 -8.11 7.95
C ILE A 125 16.83 -8.32 9.14
N LYS A 126 16.30 -8.78 10.27
CA LYS A 126 17.10 -9.09 11.46
C LYS A 126 18.27 -10.02 11.14
N LYS A 127 18.03 -11.07 10.38
CA LYS A 127 19.03 -12.06 10.00
C LYS A 127 20.01 -11.56 8.95
N HIS A 128 19.53 -10.95 7.87
CA HIS A 128 20.34 -10.66 6.68
C HIS A 128 20.96 -9.26 6.68
N LYS A 129 20.36 -8.30 7.40
CA LYS A 129 20.91 -6.94 7.60
C LYS A 129 21.53 -6.75 8.98
N ASN A 130 21.53 -7.81 9.81
CA ASN A 130 22.11 -7.81 11.16
C ASN A 130 21.52 -6.70 12.06
N ASP A 131 20.19 -6.48 11.95
CA ASP A 131 19.46 -5.43 12.65
C ASP A 131 18.47 -6.02 13.66
N ASP A 132 18.93 -6.16 14.89
CA ASP A 132 18.11 -6.72 15.98
C ASP A 132 16.97 -5.80 16.44
N LYS A 133 17.02 -4.52 16.06
CA LYS A 133 16.05 -3.49 16.44
C LYS A 133 15.13 -3.08 15.30
N VAL A 134 15.03 -3.92 14.26
CA VAL A 134 14.11 -3.69 13.15
C VAL A 134 12.70 -3.37 13.65
N LYS A 135 12.08 -2.36 13.04
CA LYS A 135 10.72 -1.92 13.32
C LYS A 135 9.78 -2.41 12.23
N GLY A 136 8.54 -2.73 12.60
CA GLY A 136 7.48 -3.07 11.67
C GLY A 136 6.35 -2.04 11.70
N ILE A 137 5.83 -1.68 10.53
CA ILE A 137 4.67 -0.79 10.39
C ILE A 137 3.66 -1.44 9.46
N ILE A 138 2.40 -1.46 9.87
CA ILE A 138 1.27 -1.80 9.00
C ILE A 138 0.49 -0.51 8.75
N ILE A 139 0.25 -0.18 7.48
CA ILE A 139 -0.62 0.92 7.08
C ILE A 139 -1.90 0.33 6.51
N ALA A 140 -3.04 0.59 7.14
CA ALA A 140 -4.32 0.00 6.80
C ALA A 140 -5.38 1.07 6.51
N GLY A 141 -6.32 0.76 5.61
CA GLY A 141 -7.44 1.64 5.28
C GLY A 141 -8.58 1.61 6.30
N LYS A 142 -8.63 0.57 7.13
CA LYS A 142 -9.69 0.41 8.14
C LYS A 142 -9.15 -0.22 9.41
N TYR A 143 -9.74 0.18 10.54
CA TYR A 143 -9.48 -0.46 11.81
C TYR A 143 -10.01 -1.92 11.80
N ASP A 144 -9.18 -2.83 12.28
CA ASP A 144 -9.52 -4.23 12.51
C ASP A 144 -9.03 -4.65 13.90
N GLU A 145 -9.96 -5.18 14.70
CA GLU A 145 -9.68 -5.53 16.09
C GLU A 145 -8.68 -6.72 16.20
N LYS A 146 -8.77 -7.69 15.27
CA LYS A 146 -7.86 -8.84 15.24
C LYS A 146 -6.44 -8.40 14.90
N LEU A 147 -6.33 -7.51 13.90
CA LEU A 147 -5.05 -6.88 13.57
C LEU A 147 -4.46 -6.15 14.78
N PHE A 148 -5.27 -5.35 15.48
CA PHE A 148 -4.83 -4.58 16.63
C PHE A 148 -4.26 -5.47 17.73
N TYR A 149 -4.98 -6.53 18.11
CA TYR A 149 -4.48 -7.47 19.13
C TYR A 149 -3.25 -8.23 18.67
N ALA A 150 -3.23 -8.70 17.43
CA ALA A 150 -2.09 -9.43 16.87
C ALA A 150 -0.83 -8.54 16.81
N ALA A 151 -0.95 -7.29 16.36
CA ALA A 151 0.17 -6.36 16.26
C ALA A 151 0.74 -6.01 17.65
N LYS A 152 -0.09 -5.89 18.68
CA LYS A 152 0.37 -5.67 20.07
C LYS A 152 1.28 -6.76 20.61
N MET A 153 1.21 -7.96 20.07
CA MET A 153 2.06 -9.09 20.49
C MET A 153 3.41 -9.11 19.77
N VAL A 154 3.61 -8.22 18.79
CA VAL A 154 4.87 -8.11 18.06
C VAL A 154 5.68 -6.95 18.61
N PRO A 155 6.83 -7.19 19.23
CA PRO A 155 7.73 -6.13 19.67
C PRO A 155 8.13 -5.22 18.49
N ASN A 156 8.10 -3.92 18.70
CA ASN A 156 8.46 -2.91 17.71
C ASN A 156 7.53 -2.86 16.46
N ALA A 157 6.28 -3.35 16.57
CA ALA A 157 5.28 -3.18 15.51
C ALA A 157 4.28 -2.07 15.85
N GLU A 158 3.95 -1.26 14.85
CA GLU A 158 2.95 -0.19 14.93
C GLU A 158 1.92 -0.35 13.79
N VAL A 159 0.71 0.13 14.02
CA VAL A 159 -0.35 0.17 13.01
C VAL A 159 -0.80 1.60 12.80
N PHE A 160 -0.80 2.05 11.56
CA PHE A 160 -1.32 3.34 11.13
C PHE A 160 -2.59 3.12 10.30
N LEU A 161 -3.53 4.05 10.42
CA LEU A 161 -4.66 4.14 9.51
C LEU A 161 -4.44 5.34 8.59
N TYR A 162 -4.71 5.15 7.29
CA TYR A 162 -4.68 6.26 6.35
C TYR A 162 -6.09 6.75 6.04
N GLU A 163 -6.20 8.06 5.76
CA GLU A 163 -7.41 8.70 5.25
C GLU A 163 -7.08 9.49 3.98
N VAL A 164 -8.00 9.47 3.01
CA VAL A 164 -7.87 10.27 1.79
C VAL A 164 -8.89 11.40 1.83
N LEU A 165 -8.41 12.65 1.80
CA LEU A 165 -9.23 13.85 1.74
C LEU A 165 -9.23 14.43 0.33
N PHE A 166 -10.40 14.44 -0.32
CA PHE A 166 -10.58 15.05 -1.62
C PHE A 166 -11.28 16.41 -1.50
N ARG A 167 -10.67 17.46 -2.06
CA ARG A 167 -11.25 18.82 -2.06
C ARG A 167 -11.28 19.37 -3.47
N LEU A 168 -12.44 19.84 -3.90
CA LEU A 168 -12.61 20.64 -5.10
C LEU A 168 -12.54 22.13 -4.76
N LYS A 169 -11.85 22.90 -5.59
CA LYS A 169 -11.85 24.36 -5.53
C LYS A 169 -12.34 24.89 -6.88
N GLU A 170 -13.27 25.87 -6.82
CA GLU A 170 -13.68 26.59 -8.03
C GLU A 170 -12.48 27.38 -8.56
N PHE A 171 -12.23 27.23 -9.85
CA PHE A 171 -11.25 28.08 -10.56
C PHE A 171 -11.92 29.42 -10.88
N LYS A 172 -11.42 30.51 -10.29
CA LYS A 172 -11.86 31.88 -10.52
C LYS A 172 -10.84 32.65 -11.31
#